data_87076106b054c49f4817edeaeb26b597
#
_entry.id   87076106b054c49f4817edeaeb26b597
#
_cell.length_a   1.000
_cell.length_b   1.000
_cell.length_c   1.000
_cell.angle_alpha   90.00
_cell.angle_beta   90.00
_cell.angle_gamma   90.00
#
_symmetry.space_group_name_H-M   'P 1'
#
loop_
_entity.id
_entity.type
_entity.pdbx_description
1 polymer ?
#
loop_
_entity_poly.entity_id
_entity_poly.type
_entity_poly.pdbx_seq_one_letter_code
_entity_poly.pdbx_strand_id
1 'polypeptide(L)'
;MSLHKCKLGELITQRREKNNDDSLPISGVSKDGLIPPKQQEADTSLYNMFYRGDFIFNPARMELNSIAYNDKYDKAICSSLYEVFYVHRTDLILPEFLALIVKQDWFTRYCEFLGQGSAREYCRFANIS
;
A
#
# COMPACT_ATOMS: atom_id res chain seq x y z
N MET A 1 -9.32 15.55 -17.21
CA MET A 1 -7.94 15.06 -17.43
C MET A 1 -7.92 13.54 -17.38
N SER A 2 -7.16 12.96 -18.25
CA SER A 2 -7.06 11.51 -18.32
C SER A 2 -5.91 11.02 -17.43
N LEU A 3 -6.18 10.03 -16.57
CA LEU A 3 -5.16 9.47 -15.67
C LEU A 3 -3.95 8.91 -16.40
N HIS A 4 -4.12 8.43 -17.63
CA HIS A 4 -2.99 7.85 -18.38
C HIS A 4 -1.96 8.89 -18.82
N LYS A 5 -2.26 10.17 -18.69
CA LYS A 5 -1.29 11.24 -18.96
C LYS A 5 -0.48 11.65 -17.73
N CYS A 6 -0.84 11.11 -16.55
CA CYS A 6 -0.14 11.38 -15.30
C CYS A 6 0.55 10.11 -14.83
N LYS A 7 1.82 10.24 -14.42
CA LYS A 7 2.48 9.14 -13.73
C LYS A 7 1.90 9.06 -12.32
N LEU A 8 1.69 7.84 -11.84
CA LEU A 8 1.15 7.64 -10.49
C LEU A 8 2.02 8.32 -9.43
N GLY A 9 3.35 8.33 -9.62
CA GLY A 9 4.27 8.99 -8.69
C GLY A 9 4.10 10.49 -8.59
N GLU A 10 3.41 11.13 -9.55
CA GLU A 10 3.09 12.54 -9.47
C GLU A 10 1.92 12.81 -8.53
N LEU A 11 1.17 11.76 -8.17
CA LEU A 11 -0.05 11.86 -7.38
C LEU A 11 0.11 11.33 -5.96
N ILE A 12 1.09 10.45 -5.73
CA ILE A 12 1.24 9.73 -4.46
C ILE A 12 2.63 9.94 -3.87
N THR A 13 2.71 9.76 -2.55
CA THR A 13 3.97 9.84 -1.80
C THR A 13 4.07 8.64 -0.88
N GLN A 14 5.24 8.00 -0.84
CA GLN A 14 5.48 6.90 0.10
C GLN A 14 5.61 7.45 1.52
N ARG A 15 4.90 6.81 2.46
CA ARG A 15 5.05 7.12 3.88
C ARG A 15 6.07 6.16 4.48
N ARG A 16 7.12 6.72 5.08
CA ARG A 16 8.20 5.94 5.67
C ARG A 16 8.33 6.29 7.17
N GLU A 17 7.26 6.06 7.90
CA GLU A 17 7.23 6.34 9.33
C GLU A 17 7.21 5.02 10.10
N LYS A 18 8.15 4.87 11.02
CA LYS A 18 8.26 3.66 11.84
C LYS A 18 7.43 3.78 13.10
N ASN A 19 7.04 2.63 13.66
CA ASN A 19 6.23 2.55 14.86
C ASN A 19 6.90 3.23 16.04
N ASN A 20 6.12 4.06 16.73
CA ASN A 20 6.54 4.70 17.98
C ASN A 20 5.51 4.50 19.10
N ASP A 21 4.53 3.62 18.91
CA ASP A 21 3.45 3.38 19.87
C ASP A 21 2.96 1.94 19.74
N ASP A 22 3.37 1.10 20.69
CA ASP A 22 3.03 -0.32 20.69
C ASP A 22 1.58 -0.61 21.03
N SER A 23 0.80 0.40 21.42
CA SER A 23 -0.62 0.26 21.72
C SER A 23 -1.49 0.30 20.47
N LEU A 24 -0.91 0.65 19.32
CA LEU A 24 -1.66 0.76 18.07
C LEU A 24 -2.09 -0.61 17.55
N PRO A 25 -3.25 -0.70 16.87
CA PRO A 25 -3.67 -1.95 16.27
C PRO A 25 -2.72 -2.35 15.16
N ILE A 26 -2.54 -3.67 15.00
CA ILE A 26 -1.72 -4.26 13.96
C ILE A 26 -2.63 -4.82 12.87
N SER A 27 -2.33 -4.52 11.61
CA SER A 27 -3.11 -5.02 10.49
C SER A 27 -2.23 -5.73 9.46
N GLY A 28 -2.78 -6.76 8.84
CA GLY A 28 -2.26 -7.35 7.61
C GLY A 28 -3.00 -6.80 6.42
N VAL A 29 -2.61 -7.23 5.21
CA VAL A 29 -3.25 -6.83 3.98
C VAL A 29 -3.40 -8.04 3.05
N SER A 30 -4.54 -8.10 2.34
CA SER A 30 -4.82 -9.12 1.33
C SER A 30 -5.64 -8.49 0.21
N LYS A 31 -6.05 -9.32 -0.77
CA LYS A 31 -6.95 -8.86 -1.82
C LYS A 31 -8.30 -8.37 -1.28
N ASP A 32 -8.66 -8.81 -0.09
CA ASP A 32 -9.93 -8.46 0.55
C ASP A 32 -9.83 -7.19 1.41
N GLY A 33 -8.67 -6.56 1.44
CA GLY A 33 -8.45 -5.34 2.19
C GLY A 33 -7.59 -5.56 3.41
N LEU A 34 -7.86 -4.78 4.47
CA LEU A 34 -7.17 -4.91 5.74
C LEU A 34 -7.70 -6.13 6.48
N ILE A 35 -6.80 -6.98 6.94
CA ILE A 35 -7.13 -8.23 7.62
C ILE A 35 -6.36 -8.31 8.94
N PRO A 36 -6.76 -9.20 9.86
CA PRO A 36 -5.95 -9.48 11.05
C PRO A 36 -4.56 -9.97 10.63
N PRO A 37 -3.50 -9.65 11.39
CA PRO A 37 -2.15 -10.08 11.03
C PRO A 37 -2.04 -11.61 11.11
N LYS A 38 -1.40 -12.21 10.09
CA LYS A 38 -1.21 -13.68 10.07
C LYS A 38 -0.17 -14.11 11.09
N GLN A 39 0.84 -13.29 11.29
CA GLN A 39 1.88 -13.50 12.28
C GLN A 39 2.14 -12.19 12.99
N GLN A 40 2.41 -12.25 14.29
CA GLN A 40 2.77 -11.09 15.06
C GLN A 40 4.14 -11.34 15.68
N GLU A 41 5.09 -10.47 15.36
CA GLU A 41 6.41 -10.54 15.95
C GLU A 41 6.36 -9.97 17.38
N ALA A 42 7.24 -10.46 18.24
CA ALA A 42 7.32 -9.95 19.60
C ALA A 42 7.80 -8.50 19.62
N ASP A 43 8.66 -8.12 18.67
CA ASP A 43 9.18 -6.76 18.55
C ASP A 43 8.58 -6.11 17.29
N THR A 44 7.74 -5.09 17.53
CA THR A 44 7.07 -4.35 16.46
C THR A 44 7.73 -2.99 16.20
N SER A 45 8.93 -2.74 16.74
CA SER A 45 9.59 -1.43 16.63
C SER A 45 9.92 -1.06 15.18
N LEU A 46 10.10 -2.04 14.30
CA LEU A 46 10.40 -1.80 12.88
C LEU A 46 9.16 -1.76 12.00
N TYR A 47 7.98 -1.97 12.57
CA TYR A 47 6.73 -1.92 11.81
C TYR A 47 6.50 -0.52 11.26
N ASN A 48 5.77 -0.44 10.16
CA ASN A 48 5.42 0.82 9.52
C ASN A 48 4.12 1.35 10.08
N MET A 49 4.06 2.66 10.32
CA MET A 49 2.83 3.32 10.69
C MET A 49 2.03 3.71 9.46
N PHE A 50 0.71 3.66 9.56
CA PHE A 50 -0.17 4.17 8.53
C PHE A 50 -1.38 4.85 9.16
N TYR A 51 -2.00 5.73 8.39
CA TYR A 51 -3.06 6.60 8.85
C TYR A 51 -4.29 6.46 7.96
N ARG A 52 -5.42 7.02 8.42
CA ARG A 52 -6.63 7.03 7.60
C ARG A 52 -6.35 7.72 6.27
N GLY A 53 -6.78 7.09 5.19
CA GLY A 53 -6.53 7.60 3.85
C GLY A 53 -5.27 7.05 3.19
N ASP A 54 -4.45 6.30 3.92
CA ASP A 54 -3.26 5.68 3.37
C ASP A 54 -3.59 4.36 2.66
N PHE A 55 -2.70 3.99 1.72
CA PHE A 55 -2.73 2.69 1.06
C PHE A 55 -1.59 1.84 1.59
N ILE A 56 -1.87 0.57 1.83
CA ILE A 56 -0.89 -0.41 2.32
C ILE A 56 -0.84 -1.56 1.34
N PHE A 57 0.34 -2.00 0.96
CA PHE A 57 0.46 -3.14 0.07
C PHE A 57 1.64 -4.02 0.42
N ASN A 58 1.55 -5.29 0.01
CA ASN A 58 2.62 -6.27 0.16
C ASN A 58 3.34 -6.41 -1.19
N PRO A 59 4.58 -5.87 -1.32
CA PRO A 59 5.31 -5.91 -2.59
C PRO A 59 5.52 -7.32 -3.13
N ALA A 60 5.56 -8.32 -2.24
CA ALA A 60 5.77 -9.71 -2.63
C ALA A 60 4.50 -10.42 -3.08
N ARG A 61 3.33 -9.78 -2.95
CA ARG A 61 2.02 -10.40 -3.23
C ARG A 61 1.14 -9.53 -4.11
N MET A 62 1.71 -8.65 -4.93
CA MET A 62 0.92 -7.77 -5.78
C MET A 62 0.21 -8.53 -6.90
N GLU A 63 0.73 -9.69 -7.33
CA GLU A 63 0.05 -10.57 -8.28
C GLU A 63 -1.26 -11.13 -7.70
N LEU A 64 -1.39 -11.12 -6.37
CA LEU A 64 -2.61 -11.51 -5.67
C LEU A 64 -3.45 -10.30 -5.26
N ASN A 65 -3.10 -9.12 -5.75
CA ASN A 65 -3.76 -7.85 -5.42
C ASN A 65 -3.79 -7.58 -3.91
N SER A 66 -2.67 -7.83 -3.23
CA SER A 66 -2.53 -7.57 -1.79
C SER A 66 -2.25 -6.10 -1.54
N ILE A 67 -3.25 -5.26 -1.78
CA ILE A 67 -3.22 -3.81 -1.58
C ILE A 67 -4.56 -3.39 -0.99
N ALA A 68 -4.52 -2.49 -0.02
CA ALA A 68 -5.73 -2.01 0.66
C ALA A 68 -5.68 -0.51 0.89
N TYR A 69 -6.85 0.11 0.83
CA TYR A 69 -7.06 1.49 1.24
C TYR A 69 -7.54 1.50 2.68
N ASN A 70 -6.91 2.30 3.54
CA ASN A 70 -7.28 2.37 4.95
C ASN A 70 -8.37 3.41 5.18
N ASP A 71 -9.61 2.94 5.30
CA ASP A 71 -10.74 3.74 5.76
C ASP A 71 -11.24 3.28 7.14
N LYS A 72 -10.48 2.40 7.80
CA LYS A 72 -10.91 1.72 9.02
C LYS A 72 -10.24 2.28 10.28
N TYR A 73 -8.94 2.51 10.24
CA TYR A 73 -8.17 2.95 11.41
C TYR A 73 -7.72 4.38 11.24
N ASP A 74 -7.83 5.19 12.31
CA ASP A 74 -7.23 6.52 12.30
C ASP A 74 -5.71 6.41 12.27
N LYS A 75 -5.16 5.41 12.96
CA LYS A 75 -3.73 5.18 13.09
C LYS A 75 -3.51 3.71 13.43
N ALA A 76 -2.58 3.07 12.74
CA ALA A 76 -2.30 1.65 12.95
C ALA A 76 -0.88 1.33 12.47
N ILE A 77 -0.45 0.08 12.67
CA ILE A 77 0.86 -0.38 12.24
C ILE A 77 0.74 -1.67 11.42
N CYS A 78 1.69 -1.87 10.53
CA CYS A 78 1.79 -3.06 9.69
C CYS A 78 3.24 -3.52 9.59
N SER A 79 3.43 -4.76 9.11
CA SER A 79 4.75 -5.36 8.98
C SER A 79 5.73 -4.46 8.22
N SER A 80 7.00 -4.50 8.61
CA SER A 80 8.07 -3.79 7.92
C SER A 80 8.27 -4.25 6.47
N LEU A 81 7.72 -5.41 6.11
CA LEU A 81 7.77 -5.94 4.75
C LEU A 81 6.75 -5.27 3.82
N TYR A 82 5.76 -4.58 4.38
CA TYR A 82 4.75 -3.87 3.60
C TYR A 82 5.22 -2.45 3.31
N GLU A 83 4.63 -1.84 2.29
CA GLU A 83 4.89 -0.45 1.95
C GLU A 83 3.60 0.35 2.05
N VAL A 84 3.72 1.64 2.38
CA VAL A 84 2.60 2.53 2.64
C VAL A 84 2.76 3.77 1.77
N PHE A 85 1.66 4.23 1.16
CA PHE A 85 1.67 5.50 0.44
C PHE A 85 0.34 6.23 0.62
N TYR A 86 0.33 7.50 0.28
CA TYR A 86 -0.88 8.33 0.33
C TYR A 86 -0.96 9.25 -0.88
N VAL A 87 -2.17 9.68 -1.20
CA VAL A 87 -2.39 10.63 -2.29
C VAL A 87 -2.08 12.04 -1.77
N HIS A 88 -1.10 12.70 -2.38
CA HIS A 88 -0.78 14.08 -2.03
C HIS A 88 -1.44 15.11 -2.97
N ARG A 89 -1.87 14.70 -4.15
CA ARG A 89 -2.57 15.56 -5.11
C ARG A 89 -4.06 15.27 -5.10
N THR A 90 -4.70 15.55 -3.95
CA THR A 90 -6.15 15.36 -3.79
C THR A 90 -6.96 16.31 -4.67
N ASP A 91 -6.33 17.32 -5.23
CA ASP A 91 -6.93 18.21 -6.23
C ASP A 91 -7.08 17.53 -7.60
N LEU A 92 -6.29 16.50 -7.88
CA LEU A 92 -6.31 15.78 -9.15
C LEU A 92 -7.01 14.44 -9.06
N ILE A 93 -6.94 13.77 -7.92
CA ILE A 93 -7.57 12.46 -7.72
C ILE A 93 -8.00 12.30 -6.27
N LEU A 94 -9.21 11.79 -6.06
CA LEU A 94 -9.68 11.46 -4.72
C LEU A 94 -9.07 10.11 -4.31
N PRO A 95 -8.61 9.98 -3.04
CA PRO A 95 -8.10 8.69 -2.56
C PRO A 95 -9.10 7.55 -2.75
N GLU A 96 -10.38 7.80 -2.53
CA GLU A 96 -11.44 6.79 -2.69
C GLU A 96 -11.56 6.30 -4.13
N PHE A 97 -11.28 7.17 -5.11
CA PHE A 97 -11.30 6.79 -6.51
C PHE A 97 -10.09 5.90 -6.83
N LEU A 98 -8.91 6.26 -6.33
CA LEU A 98 -7.72 5.43 -6.50
C LEU A 98 -7.92 4.06 -5.83
N ALA A 99 -8.65 4.01 -4.72
CA ALA A 99 -8.99 2.75 -4.05
C ALA A 99 -9.75 1.80 -4.98
N LEU A 100 -10.58 2.33 -5.88
CA LEU A 100 -11.28 1.51 -6.88
C LEU A 100 -10.33 1.08 -7.99
N ILE A 101 -9.42 1.95 -8.41
CA ILE A 101 -8.47 1.67 -9.48
C ILE A 101 -7.54 0.51 -9.11
N VAL A 102 -6.98 0.52 -7.90
CA VAL A 102 -6.02 -0.50 -7.50
C VAL A 102 -6.62 -1.89 -7.39
N LYS A 103 -7.95 -2.01 -7.37
CA LYS A 103 -8.65 -3.29 -7.34
C LYS A 103 -9.00 -3.83 -8.72
N GLN A 104 -8.67 -3.11 -9.78
CA GLN A 104 -8.94 -3.57 -11.14
C GLN A 104 -7.89 -4.58 -11.60
N ASP A 105 -8.29 -5.55 -12.41
CA ASP A 105 -7.39 -6.59 -12.92
C ASP A 105 -6.21 -6.00 -13.68
N TRP A 106 -6.46 -4.95 -14.48
CA TRP A 106 -5.39 -4.34 -15.26
C TRP A 106 -4.30 -3.72 -14.37
N PHE A 107 -4.69 -3.20 -13.18
CA PHE A 107 -3.72 -2.67 -12.25
C PHE A 107 -2.83 -3.79 -11.70
N THR A 108 -3.43 -4.93 -11.34
CA THR A 108 -2.70 -6.10 -10.86
C THR A 108 -1.71 -6.58 -11.91
N ARG A 109 -2.14 -6.68 -13.17
CA ARG A 109 -1.27 -7.09 -14.28
C ARG A 109 -0.14 -6.09 -14.51
N TYR A 110 -0.43 -4.79 -14.38
CA TYR A 110 0.56 -3.75 -14.51
C TYR A 110 1.65 -3.89 -13.44
N CYS A 111 1.27 -4.12 -12.19
CA CYS A 111 2.21 -4.34 -11.11
C CYS A 111 3.05 -5.60 -11.32
N GLU A 112 2.43 -6.65 -11.83
CA GLU A 112 3.11 -7.90 -12.16
C GLU A 112 4.17 -7.67 -13.23
N PHE A 113 3.81 -6.93 -14.27
CA PHE A 113 4.75 -6.54 -15.33
C PHE A 113 5.91 -5.73 -14.78
N LEU A 114 5.65 -4.75 -13.92
CA LEU A 114 6.67 -3.90 -13.34
C LEU A 114 7.63 -4.68 -12.42
N GLY A 115 7.13 -5.77 -11.81
CA GLY A 115 7.95 -6.61 -10.94
C GLY A 115 8.83 -7.60 -11.68
N GLN A 116 8.65 -7.77 -12.99
CA GLN A 116 9.45 -8.69 -13.78
C GLN A 116 10.92 -8.26 -13.80
N GLY A 117 11.82 -9.24 -13.72
CA GLY A 117 13.24 -8.99 -13.74
C GLY A 117 13.86 -8.81 -12.37
N SER A 118 13.06 -8.64 -11.31
CA SER A 118 13.58 -8.67 -9.96
C SER A 118 13.76 -10.13 -9.51
N ALA A 119 14.72 -10.37 -8.62
CA ALA A 119 15.03 -11.74 -8.16
C ALA A 119 13.85 -12.41 -7.46
N ARG A 120 12.91 -11.65 -6.91
CA ARG A 120 11.73 -12.16 -6.18
C ARG A 120 10.42 -11.64 -6.74
N GLU A 121 10.46 -10.99 -7.88
CA GLU A 121 9.30 -10.43 -8.56
C GLU A 121 8.49 -9.50 -7.64
N TYR A 122 9.18 -8.69 -6.82
CA TYR A 122 8.54 -7.70 -5.98
C TYR A 122 8.11 -6.49 -6.81
N CYS A 123 6.87 -6.05 -6.62
CA CYS A 123 6.40 -4.78 -7.14
C CYS A 123 6.42 -3.75 -6.01
N ARG A 124 7.49 -2.98 -5.92
CA ARG A 124 7.68 -1.99 -4.86
C ARG A 124 7.12 -0.63 -5.26
N PHE A 125 6.98 0.25 -4.28
CA PHE A 125 6.52 1.61 -4.53
C PHE A 125 7.33 2.28 -5.64
N ALA A 126 8.64 2.11 -5.66
CA ALA A 126 9.51 2.68 -6.69
C ALA A 126 9.13 2.22 -8.10
N ASN A 127 8.51 1.04 -8.25
CA ASN A 127 8.08 0.51 -9.55
C ASN A 127 6.77 1.13 -10.03
N ILE A 128 5.86 1.47 -9.12
CA ILE A 128 4.54 1.98 -9.48
C ILE A 128 4.45 3.51 -9.48
N SER A 129 5.45 4.17 -8.93
CA SER A 129 5.48 5.64 -8.87
C SER A 129 5.91 6.32 -10.17
#